data_ff3b0d3e6df28783467c73489c3bc0ca
#
_entry.id   ff3b0d3e6df28783467c73489c3bc0ca
#
_cell.length_a   1.000
_cell.length_b   1.000
_cell.length_c   1.000
_cell.angle_alpha   90.00
_cell.angle_beta   90.00
_cell.angle_gamma   90.00
#
_symmetry.space_group_name_H-M   'P 1'
#
loop_
_entity.id
_entity.type
_entity.pdbx_description
1 polymer ?
#
loop_
_entity_poly.entity_id
_entity_poly.type
_entity_poly.pdbx_seq_one_letter_code
_entity_poly.pdbx_strand_id
1 'polypeptide(L)'
;MNKRGKSWHLIVTALLIVVFSFTALFGVSYTYGDTKNVYIKGAEDIRFGIDIRGGVDVTFMPADGVEATDDQMTAAKTVIEDRLVGLGITDYEDYVDYNKDRIIVRFPWKTGETDFNPQTAIDEIGTTAEMVFRKGSTADGEEILSGDDVTSATAGYNQENGYVVQLQFSADGAKKFAEATTELAAQSNGTISIWLDGENISTATVKTAITDGNAVIEGSFTQDQVTALANQINSGSLPFALSAESFSTISPTLGAKSLDVMVLAGIIAFAFVALLMIVRYRLPGTIAVISLFGQVVATLAFVSGYFTVFNGSTLTLPGIAGIILGIGMGVDANVITAERIKEELGNGKTLDGAIASGFKMGLTPIIDGNVTIVIVAALLMGAFGPTDGFWGKVFNPIFFMFGPSTAGSIYSFGFTLLTSVLLNFVFGVFATRIMIRGASRCKVFRNPVLYGGSKDGKKTYKCPNINFRSEERRVGKECRSRWS
;
A
#
# COMPACT_ATOMS: atom_id res chain seq x y z
N MET A 1 8.63 -0.19 -47.75
CA MET A 1 9.35 1.06 -47.43
C MET A 1 9.57 1.15 -45.93
N ASN A 2 10.78 0.83 -45.48
CA ASN A 2 11.11 0.90 -44.04
C ASN A 2 11.37 2.36 -43.66
N LYS A 3 10.44 3.01 -42.94
CA LYS A 3 10.69 4.36 -42.40
C LYS A 3 11.93 4.29 -41.49
N ARG A 4 13.03 4.87 -41.96
CA ARG A 4 14.26 5.07 -41.19
C ARG A 4 13.92 5.93 -39.95
N GLY A 5 13.66 5.33 -38.78
CA GLY A 5 13.53 6.07 -37.53
C GLY A 5 14.79 6.93 -37.34
N LYS A 6 14.65 8.15 -36.87
CA LYS A 6 15.75 9.09 -36.67
C LYS A 6 16.59 8.67 -35.46
N SER A 7 17.90 8.90 -35.47
CA SER A 7 18.84 8.59 -34.35
C SER A 7 18.48 9.27 -33.02
N TRP A 8 17.65 10.31 -33.07
CA TRP A 8 17.20 11.06 -31.88
C TRP A 8 16.30 10.25 -30.93
N HIS A 9 15.71 9.13 -31.42
CA HIS A 9 14.87 8.29 -30.53
C HIS A 9 15.59 7.77 -29.31
N LEU A 10 16.91 7.50 -29.39
CA LEU A 10 17.72 7.13 -28.22
C LEU A 10 17.69 8.25 -27.18
N ILE A 11 18.02 9.48 -27.63
CA ILE A 11 18.15 10.65 -26.74
C ILE A 11 16.79 11.00 -26.13
N VAL A 12 15.72 11.02 -26.94
CA VAL A 12 14.38 11.33 -26.46
C VAL A 12 13.86 10.30 -25.46
N THR A 13 14.02 9.01 -25.76
CA THR A 13 13.58 7.96 -24.81
C THR A 13 14.37 8.00 -23.51
N ALA A 14 15.69 8.19 -23.58
CA ALA A 14 16.52 8.35 -22.39
C ALA A 14 16.13 9.60 -21.58
N LEU A 15 15.91 10.73 -22.27
CA LEU A 15 15.46 11.98 -21.62
C LEU A 15 14.10 11.81 -20.96
N LEU A 16 13.15 11.15 -21.63
CA LEU A 16 11.83 10.85 -21.04
C LEU A 16 11.95 9.99 -19.77
N ILE A 17 12.82 8.97 -19.79
CA ILE A 17 13.07 8.15 -18.62
C ILE A 17 13.65 9.01 -17.48
N VAL A 18 14.61 9.90 -17.78
CA VAL A 18 15.24 10.77 -16.76
C VAL A 18 14.23 11.76 -16.19
N VAL A 19 13.44 12.44 -17.04
CA VAL A 19 12.41 13.39 -16.58
C VAL A 19 11.34 12.67 -15.75
N PHE A 20 10.85 11.52 -16.24
CA PHE A 20 9.91 10.70 -15.49
C PHE A 20 10.49 10.25 -14.15
N SER A 21 11.75 9.80 -14.14
CA SER A 21 12.42 9.37 -12.90
C SER A 21 12.57 10.53 -11.91
N PHE A 22 12.88 11.72 -12.40
CA PHE A 22 12.98 12.91 -11.55
C PHE A 22 11.62 13.24 -10.92
N THR A 23 10.55 13.31 -11.71
CA THR A 23 9.20 13.62 -11.20
C THR A 23 8.64 12.51 -10.30
N ALA A 24 8.97 11.25 -10.55
CA ALA A 24 8.52 10.12 -9.74
C ALA A 24 9.27 10.02 -8.38
N LEU A 25 10.54 10.43 -8.33
CA LEU A 25 11.29 10.43 -7.08
C LEU A 25 10.98 11.64 -6.20
N PHE A 26 10.92 12.84 -6.78
CA PHE A 26 10.75 14.09 -6.02
C PHE A 26 9.30 14.58 -5.95
N GLY A 27 8.40 14.00 -6.75
CA GLY A 27 7.03 14.50 -6.86
C GLY A 27 6.93 15.87 -7.50
N VAL A 28 5.73 16.43 -7.55
CA VAL A 28 5.47 17.82 -7.94
C VAL A 28 4.51 18.40 -6.91
N SER A 29 5.03 19.26 -6.03
CA SER A 29 4.26 19.94 -5.01
C SER A 29 4.54 21.44 -5.05
N TYR A 30 3.54 22.23 -4.65
CA TYR A 30 3.67 23.68 -4.49
C TYR A 30 3.24 24.06 -3.09
N THR A 31 4.11 24.75 -2.37
CA THR A 31 3.85 25.23 -1.02
C THR A 31 3.45 26.69 -1.07
N TYR A 32 2.29 27.04 -0.50
CA TYR A 32 1.83 28.40 -0.34
C TYR A 32 1.50 28.65 1.15
N GLY A 33 2.32 29.46 1.81
CA GLY A 33 2.25 29.60 3.26
C GLY A 33 2.54 28.26 3.94
N ASP A 34 1.70 27.87 4.88
CA ASP A 34 1.82 26.60 5.63
C ASP A 34 1.14 25.40 4.92
N THR A 35 0.52 25.62 3.75
CA THR A 35 -0.20 24.57 3.01
C THR A 35 0.64 24.02 1.87
N LYS A 36 0.98 22.71 1.91
CA LYS A 36 1.65 21.97 0.83
C LYS A 36 0.59 21.32 -0.06
N ASN A 37 0.41 21.82 -1.27
CA ASN A 37 -0.44 21.19 -2.29
C ASN A 37 0.39 20.21 -3.14
N VAL A 38 0.09 18.92 -3.03
CA VAL A 38 0.76 17.87 -3.81
C VAL A 38 -0.05 17.61 -5.07
N TYR A 39 0.51 17.95 -6.24
CA TYR A 39 -0.10 17.66 -7.54
C TYR A 39 0.23 16.27 -8.03
N ILE A 40 1.47 15.84 -7.81
CA ILE A 40 1.98 14.52 -8.19
C ILE A 40 2.77 13.97 -7.01
N LYS A 41 2.37 12.81 -6.51
CA LYS A 41 3.04 12.13 -5.41
C LYS A 41 4.41 11.62 -5.84
N GLY A 42 5.41 11.77 -4.97
CA GLY A 42 6.76 11.27 -5.16
C GLY A 42 7.10 10.08 -4.26
N ALA A 43 8.38 9.72 -4.20
CA ALA A 43 8.85 8.67 -3.31
C ALA A 43 8.69 9.04 -1.82
N GLU A 44 8.67 10.32 -1.47
CA GLU A 44 8.42 10.80 -0.10
C GLU A 44 6.98 10.51 0.37
N ASP A 45 6.04 10.38 -0.58
CA ASP A 45 4.63 10.14 -0.29
C ASP A 45 4.29 8.64 -0.22
N ILE A 46 5.29 7.75 -0.26
CA ILE A 46 5.09 6.30 -0.11
C ILE A 46 4.63 6.00 1.31
N ARG A 47 3.49 5.34 1.41
CA ARG A 47 3.00 4.80 2.68
C ARG A 47 3.76 3.53 3.01
N PHE A 48 4.32 3.48 4.21
CA PHE A 48 5.03 2.30 4.69
C PHE A 48 4.17 1.50 5.65
N GLY A 49 4.24 0.17 5.55
CA GLY A 49 3.56 -0.74 6.45
C GLY A 49 4.12 -0.71 7.88
N ILE A 50 3.37 -1.31 8.78
CA ILE A 50 3.73 -1.41 10.20
C ILE A 50 5.04 -2.18 10.45
N ASP A 51 5.42 -3.06 9.53
CA ASP A 51 6.69 -3.78 9.53
C ASP A 51 7.93 -2.87 9.34
N ILE A 52 7.72 -1.67 8.77
CA ILE A 52 8.74 -0.65 8.55
C ILE A 52 8.63 0.50 9.54
N ARG A 53 7.43 1.07 9.72
CA ARG A 53 7.20 2.19 10.65
C ARG A 53 7.06 1.74 12.10
N GLY A 54 6.83 0.46 12.34
CA GLY A 54 6.30 -0.03 13.59
C GLY A 54 4.82 0.27 13.70
N GLY A 55 4.11 -0.44 14.55
CA GLY A 55 2.67 -0.25 14.71
C GLY A 55 1.99 -1.45 15.34
N VAL A 56 0.68 -1.44 15.24
CA VAL A 56 -0.22 -2.47 15.77
C VAL A 56 -0.96 -3.14 14.61
N ASP A 57 -1.04 -4.47 14.66
CA ASP A 57 -1.95 -5.30 13.86
C ASP A 57 -2.91 -5.95 14.84
N VAL A 58 -4.16 -5.57 14.82
CA VAL A 58 -5.19 -6.10 15.71
C VAL A 58 -6.35 -6.68 14.92
N THR A 59 -6.87 -7.81 15.39
CA THR A 59 -8.06 -8.45 14.86
C THR A 59 -9.16 -8.34 15.90
N PHE A 60 -10.22 -7.63 15.56
CA PHE A 60 -11.44 -7.55 16.36
C PHE A 60 -12.48 -8.56 15.88
N MET A 61 -13.18 -9.15 16.82
CA MET A 61 -14.36 -9.99 16.58
C MET A 61 -15.54 -9.48 17.40
N PRO A 62 -16.79 -9.78 17.01
CA PRO A 62 -17.92 -9.60 17.90
C PRO A 62 -17.67 -10.33 19.22
N ALA A 63 -18.05 -9.73 20.33
CA ALA A 63 -17.92 -10.37 21.65
C ALA A 63 -18.72 -11.67 21.70
N ASP A 64 -18.34 -12.59 22.59
CA ASP A 64 -18.94 -13.91 22.72
C ASP A 64 -20.48 -13.86 22.76
N GLY A 65 -21.12 -14.62 21.88
CA GLY A 65 -22.59 -14.73 21.79
C GLY A 65 -23.28 -13.66 20.93
N VAL A 66 -22.55 -12.77 20.28
CA VAL A 66 -23.09 -11.77 19.34
C VAL A 66 -22.91 -12.28 17.91
N GLU A 67 -24.00 -12.47 17.18
CA GLU A 67 -24.00 -12.70 15.73
C GLU A 67 -24.14 -11.34 15.03
N ALA A 68 -23.12 -10.90 14.30
CA ALA A 68 -23.13 -9.63 13.58
C ALA A 68 -23.53 -9.86 12.11
N THR A 69 -24.33 -8.96 11.57
CA THR A 69 -24.64 -8.95 10.14
C THR A 69 -23.55 -8.21 9.35
N ASP A 70 -23.46 -8.47 8.02
CA ASP A 70 -22.51 -7.78 7.14
C ASP A 70 -22.64 -6.23 7.21
N ASP A 71 -23.87 -5.73 7.32
CA ASP A 71 -24.15 -4.30 7.46
C ASP A 71 -23.63 -3.76 8.81
N GLN A 72 -23.80 -4.50 9.88
CA GLN A 72 -23.26 -4.14 11.20
C GLN A 72 -21.73 -4.20 11.22
N MET A 73 -21.12 -5.20 10.59
CA MET A 73 -19.67 -5.27 10.44
C MET A 73 -19.11 -4.07 9.66
N THR A 74 -19.82 -3.65 8.62
CA THR A 74 -19.46 -2.46 7.83
C THR A 74 -19.60 -1.17 8.66
N ALA A 75 -20.68 -1.05 9.44
CA ALA A 75 -20.87 0.09 10.35
C ALA A 75 -19.78 0.14 11.43
N ALA A 76 -19.45 -1.00 12.06
CA ALA A 76 -18.37 -1.08 13.04
C ALA A 76 -17.00 -0.68 12.45
N LYS A 77 -16.71 -1.11 11.22
CA LYS A 77 -15.52 -0.69 10.47
C LYS A 77 -15.47 0.84 10.33
N THR A 78 -16.58 1.47 9.93
CA THR A 78 -16.64 2.94 9.77
C THR A 78 -16.37 3.67 11.08
N VAL A 79 -16.95 3.19 12.19
CA VAL A 79 -16.69 3.77 13.52
C VAL A 79 -15.21 3.64 13.91
N ILE A 80 -14.57 2.50 13.61
CA ILE A 80 -13.14 2.29 13.84
C ILE A 80 -12.30 3.26 12.99
N GLU A 81 -12.64 3.45 11.71
CA GLU A 81 -11.99 4.41 10.81
C GLU A 81 -12.05 5.83 11.38
N ASP A 82 -13.24 6.27 11.82
CA ASP A 82 -13.47 7.60 12.40
C ASP A 82 -12.66 7.80 13.69
N ARG A 83 -12.54 6.77 14.52
CA ARG A 83 -11.71 6.79 15.74
C ARG A 83 -10.23 6.91 15.43
N LEU A 84 -9.73 6.14 14.46
CA LEU A 84 -8.33 6.22 14.01
C LEU A 84 -8.02 7.64 13.51
N VAL A 85 -8.91 8.21 12.69
CA VAL A 85 -8.79 9.60 12.21
C VAL A 85 -8.84 10.59 13.37
N GLY A 86 -9.76 10.42 14.33
CA GLY A 86 -9.87 11.23 15.53
C GLY A 86 -8.62 11.19 16.41
N LEU A 87 -7.94 10.05 16.47
CA LEU A 87 -6.63 9.87 17.11
C LEU A 87 -5.46 10.46 16.31
N GLY A 88 -5.72 11.01 15.10
CA GLY A 88 -4.69 11.54 14.20
C GLY A 88 -3.91 10.46 13.45
N ILE A 89 -4.42 9.24 13.40
CA ILE A 89 -3.86 8.12 12.66
C ILE A 89 -4.54 8.06 11.30
N THR A 90 -3.87 8.56 10.26
CA THR A 90 -4.43 8.63 8.88
C THR A 90 -3.87 7.56 7.94
N ASP A 91 -2.76 6.93 8.31
CA ASP A 91 -2.08 5.91 7.52
C ASP A 91 -2.40 4.50 8.07
N TYR A 92 -3.68 4.15 8.14
CA TYR A 92 -4.13 2.83 8.58
C TYR A 92 -4.54 1.95 7.40
N GLU A 93 -4.61 0.65 7.64
CA GLU A 93 -5.22 -0.37 6.78
C GLU A 93 -6.27 -1.11 7.60
N ASP A 94 -7.47 -1.24 7.07
CA ASP A 94 -8.56 -1.95 7.70
C ASP A 94 -9.30 -2.84 6.70
N TYR A 95 -9.71 -4.02 7.14
CA TYR A 95 -10.37 -5.03 6.32
C TYR A 95 -11.48 -5.72 7.11
N VAL A 96 -12.63 -5.94 6.47
CA VAL A 96 -13.68 -6.79 7.02
C VAL A 96 -13.62 -8.17 6.36
N ASP A 97 -13.56 -9.20 7.18
CA ASP A 97 -13.70 -10.59 6.77
C ASP A 97 -15.10 -11.08 7.14
N TYR A 98 -16.05 -10.90 6.22
CA TYR A 98 -17.45 -11.26 6.39
C TYR A 98 -17.69 -12.78 6.58
N ASN A 99 -16.72 -13.64 6.24
CA ASN A 99 -16.86 -15.09 6.41
C ASN A 99 -16.54 -15.56 7.83
N LYS A 100 -15.79 -14.77 8.57
CA LYS A 100 -15.35 -15.06 9.94
C LYS A 100 -15.74 -13.97 10.93
N ASP A 101 -16.55 -13.00 10.51
CA ASP A 101 -17.01 -11.87 11.30
C ASP A 101 -15.87 -11.16 12.03
N ARG A 102 -14.82 -10.78 11.25
CA ARG A 102 -13.62 -10.14 11.80
C ARG A 102 -13.34 -8.81 11.14
N ILE A 103 -12.86 -7.86 11.94
CA ILE A 103 -12.31 -6.59 11.47
C ILE A 103 -10.82 -6.59 11.79
N ILE A 104 -9.97 -6.55 10.77
CA ILE A 104 -8.53 -6.52 10.90
C ILE A 104 -8.09 -5.08 10.69
N VAL A 105 -7.40 -4.52 11.67
CA VAL A 105 -6.95 -3.13 11.67
C VAL A 105 -5.44 -3.08 11.86
N ARG A 106 -4.75 -2.39 10.97
CA ARG A 106 -3.31 -2.14 11.04
C ARG A 106 -3.04 -0.66 11.03
N PHE A 107 -2.35 -0.17 12.02
CA PHE A 107 -2.01 1.24 12.09
C PHE A 107 -0.60 1.46 12.65
N PRO A 108 0.14 2.46 12.10
CA PRO A 108 1.47 2.79 12.59
C PRO A 108 1.38 3.58 13.89
N TRP A 109 2.46 3.57 14.67
CA TRP A 109 2.62 4.47 15.81
C TRP A 109 2.65 5.94 15.35
N LYS A 110 2.16 6.84 16.19
CA LYS A 110 2.22 8.28 15.93
C LYS A 110 3.68 8.75 15.86
N THR A 111 3.95 9.67 14.98
CA THR A 111 5.30 10.24 14.85
C THR A 111 5.69 11.00 16.12
N GLY A 112 6.79 10.58 16.74
CA GLY A 112 7.29 11.20 17.99
C GLY A 112 6.74 10.58 19.27
N GLU A 113 5.91 9.56 19.20
CA GLU A 113 5.46 8.79 20.36
C GLU A 113 6.63 7.99 20.95
N THR A 114 6.82 8.09 22.26
CA THR A 114 7.90 7.42 23.00
C THR A 114 7.41 6.32 23.91
N ASP A 115 6.14 6.36 24.29
CA ASP A 115 5.46 5.37 25.13
C ASP A 115 4.50 4.54 24.28
N PHE A 116 5.00 3.42 23.79
CA PHE A 116 4.27 2.54 22.89
C PHE A 116 3.45 1.53 23.70
N ASN A 117 2.25 1.93 24.11
CA ASN A 117 1.31 1.03 24.77
C ASN A 117 0.24 0.53 23.78
N PRO A 118 0.40 -0.67 23.21
CA PRO A 118 -0.55 -1.19 22.23
C PRO A 118 -1.94 -1.44 22.84
N GLN A 119 -1.99 -1.83 24.12
CA GLN A 119 -3.26 -2.14 24.76
C GLN A 119 -4.15 -0.89 24.86
N THR A 120 -3.60 0.24 25.28
CA THR A 120 -4.35 1.51 25.33
C THR A 120 -4.92 1.89 23.97
N ALA A 121 -4.11 1.78 22.89
CA ALA A 121 -4.58 2.09 21.56
C ALA A 121 -5.68 1.12 21.07
N ILE A 122 -5.56 -0.17 21.40
CA ILE A 122 -6.57 -1.18 21.06
C ILE A 122 -7.86 -0.92 21.82
N ASP A 123 -7.77 -0.61 23.11
CA ASP A 123 -8.92 -0.32 23.97
C ASP A 123 -9.64 0.94 23.51
N GLU A 124 -8.92 2.02 23.17
CA GLU A 124 -9.51 3.25 22.63
C GLU A 124 -10.27 3.04 21.30
N ILE A 125 -9.79 2.14 20.45
CA ILE A 125 -10.44 1.82 19.18
C ILE A 125 -11.62 0.88 19.37
N GLY A 126 -11.49 -0.11 20.26
CA GLY A 126 -12.44 -1.22 20.44
C GLY A 126 -13.56 -0.97 21.43
N THR A 127 -13.55 0.12 22.23
CA THR A 127 -14.62 0.43 23.18
C THR A 127 -15.96 0.65 22.47
N THR A 128 -17.06 0.23 23.09
CA THR A 128 -18.41 0.36 22.50
C THR A 128 -18.81 1.82 22.35
N ALA A 129 -18.37 2.67 23.31
CA ALA A 129 -18.70 4.10 23.39
C ALA A 129 -20.22 4.36 23.37
N GLU A 130 -20.99 3.45 23.97
CA GLU A 130 -22.44 3.61 24.11
C GLU A 130 -22.73 4.69 25.16
N MET A 131 -23.14 5.86 24.69
CA MET A 131 -23.49 6.98 25.56
C MET A 131 -24.99 7.03 25.77
N VAL A 132 -25.40 7.10 27.05
CA VAL A 132 -26.81 7.16 27.46
C VAL A 132 -26.99 8.26 28.53
N PHE A 133 -28.01 9.10 28.36
CA PHE A 133 -28.45 10.05 29.34
C PHE A 133 -29.64 9.51 30.12
N ARG A 134 -29.56 9.50 31.45
CA ARG A 134 -30.57 8.89 32.29
C ARG A 134 -31.10 9.92 33.36
N LYS A 135 -32.37 9.82 33.68
CA LYS A 135 -32.96 10.53 34.83
C LYS A 135 -32.44 9.91 36.12
N GLY A 136 -31.99 10.74 37.04
CA GLY A 136 -31.42 10.29 38.31
C GLY A 136 -29.92 10.02 38.24
N SER A 137 -29.38 9.42 39.32
CA SER A 137 -27.93 9.12 39.45
C SER A 137 -27.60 7.63 39.39
N THR A 138 -28.57 6.79 39.07
CA THR A 138 -28.42 5.31 39.04
C THR A 138 -28.50 4.78 37.60
N ALA A 139 -27.86 3.62 37.37
CA ALA A 139 -27.85 2.95 36.08
C ALA A 139 -29.24 2.50 35.60
N ASP A 140 -30.17 2.27 36.54
CA ASP A 140 -31.55 1.87 36.25
C ASP A 140 -32.50 3.07 35.96
N GLY A 141 -31.96 4.29 35.89
CA GLY A 141 -32.72 5.50 35.60
C GLY A 141 -33.35 5.46 34.21
N GLU A 142 -34.51 6.11 34.06
CA GLU A 142 -35.17 6.23 32.76
C GLU A 142 -34.27 6.90 31.73
N GLU A 143 -34.12 6.30 30.58
CA GLU A 143 -33.32 6.81 29.47
C GLU A 143 -34.03 8.04 28.85
N ILE A 144 -33.28 9.15 28.71
CA ILE A 144 -33.73 10.37 28.11
C ILE A 144 -33.38 10.40 26.63
N LEU A 145 -32.09 10.15 26.34
CA LEU A 145 -31.54 10.14 24.98
C LEU A 145 -30.25 9.32 24.94
N SER A 146 -29.88 8.88 23.76
CA SER A 146 -28.68 8.11 23.47
C SER A 146 -27.61 8.93 22.75
N GLY A 147 -26.45 8.34 22.52
CA GLY A 147 -25.38 8.95 21.72
C GLY A 147 -25.81 9.36 20.31
N ASP A 148 -26.76 8.65 19.71
CA ASP A 148 -27.30 8.99 18.37
C ASP A 148 -28.04 10.32 18.30
N ASP A 149 -28.52 10.81 19.44
CA ASP A 149 -29.15 12.12 19.56
C ASP A 149 -28.12 13.26 19.63
N VAL A 150 -26.81 12.98 19.73
CA VAL A 150 -25.71 13.95 19.76
C VAL A 150 -25.15 14.18 18.36
N THR A 151 -25.14 15.45 17.93
CA THR A 151 -24.60 15.84 16.60
C THR A 151 -23.12 16.15 16.65
N SER A 152 -22.63 16.73 17.74
CA SER A 152 -21.21 17.02 17.93
C SER A 152 -20.81 17.10 19.38
N ALA A 153 -19.58 16.72 19.67
CA ALA A 153 -18.91 16.87 20.95
C ALA A 153 -17.60 17.64 20.74
N THR A 154 -17.33 18.64 21.57
CA THR A 154 -16.13 19.49 21.45
C THR A 154 -15.46 19.63 22.81
N ALA A 155 -14.17 19.37 22.88
CA ALA A 155 -13.36 19.62 24.06
C ALA A 155 -13.23 21.12 24.28
N GLY A 156 -13.50 21.57 25.51
CA GLY A 156 -13.46 22.96 25.89
C GLY A 156 -12.81 23.20 27.25
N TYR A 157 -12.57 24.46 27.59
CA TYR A 157 -12.07 24.85 28.91
C TYR A 157 -12.99 25.94 29.49
N ASN A 158 -13.48 25.68 30.67
CA ASN A 158 -14.28 26.66 31.46
C ASN A 158 -13.46 27.10 32.68
N GLN A 159 -13.44 28.39 32.97
CA GLN A 159 -12.70 28.95 34.13
C GLN A 159 -13.22 28.45 35.49
N GLU A 160 -14.49 28.06 35.55
CA GLU A 160 -15.13 27.59 36.79
C GLU A 160 -14.96 26.09 36.99
N ASN A 161 -15.05 25.30 35.90
CA ASN A 161 -15.16 23.82 35.96
C ASN A 161 -13.95 23.11 35.33
N GLY A 162 -12.95 23.84 34.81
CA GLY A 162 -11.79 23.28 34.17
C GLY A 162 -12.08 22.76 32.77
N TYR A 163 -11.52 21.60 32.43
CA TYR A 163 -11.73 20.96 31.14
C TYR A 163 -13.11 20.30 31.08
N VAL A 164 -13.84 20.53 29.99
CA VAL A 164 -15.23 20.07 29.80
C VAL A 164 -15.46 19.59 28.39
N VAL A 165 -16.46 18.72 28.17
CA VAL A 165 -16.95 18.37 26.84
C VAL A 165 -18.27 19.09 26.58
N GLN A 166 -18.31 19.88 25.54
CA GLN A 166 -19.53 20.57 25.09
C GLN A 166 -20.23 19.67 24.06
N LEU A 167 -21.50 19.40 24.28
CA LEU A 167 -22.35 18.57 23.43
C LEU A 167 -23.37 19.45 22.72
N GLN A 168 -23.64 19.11 21.46
CA GLN A 168 -24.72 19.66 20.67
C GLN A 168 -25.67 18.56 20.25
N PHE A 169 -26.95 18.68 20.51
CA PHE A 169 -27.95 17.69 20.18
C PHE A 169 -28.55 17.89 18.79
N SER A 170 -29.09 16.84 18.22
CA SER A 170 -29.96 16.85 17.06
C SER A 170 -31.28 17.62 17.41
N ALA A 171 -32.04 17.99 16.39
CA ALA A 171 -33.34 18.70 16.63
C ALA A 171 -34.30 17.84 17.48
N ASP A 172 -34.28 16.53 17.35
CA ASP A 172 -35.13 15.62 18.13
C ASP A 172 -34.52 15.35 19.52
N GLY A 173 -33.20 15.21 19.63
CA GLY A 173 -32.49 15.09 20.89
C GLY A 173 -32.69 16.37 21.76
N ALA A 174 -32.58 17.53 21.17
CA ALA A 174 -32.84 18.80 21.85
C ALA A 174 -34.27 18.91 22.45
N LYS A 175 -35.29 18.42 21.75
CA LYS A 175 -36.65 18.37 22.27
C LYS A 175 -36.78 17.40 23.46
N LYS A 176 -36.29 16.17 23.31
CA LYS A 176 -36.30 15.16 24.39
C LYS A 176 -35.57 15.71 25.64
N PHE A 177 -34.41 16.36 25.42
CA PHE A 177 -33.61 16.91 26.51
C PHE A 177 -34.31 18.09 27.18
N ALA A 178 -34.95 18.98 26.40
CA ALA A 178 -35.74 20.10 26.92
C ALA A 178 -36.94 19.62 27.74
N GLU A 179 -37.67 18.60 27.28
CA GLU A 179 -38.79 18.01 28.02
C GLU A 179 -38.31 17.39 29.35
N ALA A 180 -37.25 16.57 29.32
CA ALA A 180 -36.69 15.96 30.51
C ALA A 180 -36.13 16.98 31.52
N THR A 181 -35.38 17.98 31.01
CA THR A 181 -34.84 19.04 31.89
C THR A 181 -35.95 19.93 32.47
N THR A 182 -37.05 20.17 31.75
CA THR A 182 -38.24 20.91 32.28
C THR A 182 -38.91 20.12 33.39
N GLU A 183 -39.08 18.80 33.23
CA GLU A 183 -39.67 17.95 34.26
C GLU A 183 -38.77 17.88 35.51
N LEU A 184 -37.47 17.68 35.32
CA LEU A 184 -36.51 17.56 36.41
C LEU A 184 -36.28 18.89 37.15
N ALA A 185 -36.32 20.03 36.48
CA ALA A 185 -36.22 21.36 37.10
C ALA A 185 -37.40 21.67 38.03
N ALA A 186 -38.56 21.06 37.79
CA ALA A 186 -39.72 21.17 38.68
C ALA A 186 -39.59 20.31 39.96
N GLN A 187 -38.61 19.37 40.02
CA GLN A 187 -38.32 18.54 41.17
C GLN A 187 -37.21 19.20 42.02
N SER A 188 -37.30 19.10 43.36
CA SER A 188 -36.35 19.75 44.27
C SER A 188 -34.90 19.27 44.16
N ASN A 189 -34.66 18.07 43.58
CA ASN A 189 -33.34 17.46 43.39
C ASN A 189 -33.29 16.63 42.07
N GLY A 190 -33.86 17.18 40.97
CA GLY A 190 -33.79 16.49 39.67
C GLY A 190 -32.34 16.42 39.19
N THR A 191 -31.88 15.24 38.88
CA THR A 191 -30.52 15.01 38.35
C THR A 191 -30.57 14.29 37.01
N ILE A 192 -29.60 14.59 36.18
CA ILE A 192 -29.29 13.84 34.94
C ILE A 192 -27.91 13.25 35.11
N SER A 193 -27.79 11.97 34.83
CA SER A 193 -26.52 11.28 34.75
C SER A 193 -26.20 10.90 33.31
N ILE A 194 -24.92 11.01 32.96
CA ILE A 194 -24.37 10.65 31.66
C ILE A 194 -23.52 9.41 31.85
N TRP A 195 -23.86 8.38 31.11
CA TRP A 195 -23.23 7.07 31.18
C TRP A 195 -22.54 6.77 29.85
N LEU A 196 -21.34 6.18 29.93
CA LEU A 196 -20.59 5.70 28.76
C LEU A 196 -20.17 4.27 29.07
N ASP A 197 -20.56 3.33 28.21
CA ASP A 197 -20.30 1.88 28.39
C ASP A 197 -20.70 1.34 29.79
N GLY A 198 -21.78 1.87 30.34
CA GLY A 198 -22.28 1.49 31.66
C GLY A 198 -21.55 2.14 32.85
N GLU A 199 -20.54 2.98 32.61
CA GLU A 199 -19.83 3.75 33.62
C GLU A 199 -20.38 5.18 33.72
N ASN A 200 -20.59 5.68 34.94
CA ASN A 200 -21.09 7.04 35.16
C ASN A 200 -19.96 8.05 34.97
N ILE A 201 -20.05 8.84 33.89
CA ILE A 201 -19.05 9.85 33.55
C ILE A 201 -19.34 11.18 34.27
N SER A 202 -20.62 11.55 34.37
CA SER A 202 -21.03 12.81 35.01
C SER A 202 -22.44 12.72 35.54
N THR A 203 -22.70 13.39 36.67
CA THR A 203 -24.03 13.55 37.23
C THR A 203 -24.24 15.01 37.60
N ALA A 204 -25.18 15.64 36.97
CA ALA A 204 -25.49 17.05 37.15
C ALA A 204 -26.90 17.28 37.70
N THR A 205 -27.06 18.24 38.63
CA THR A 205 -28.37 18.65 39.10
C THR A 205 -28.98 19.69 38.16
N VAL A 206 -30.19 19.42 37.67
CA VAL A 206 -30.92 20.30 36.77
C VAL A 206 -31.57 21.42 37.54
N LYS A 207 -31.07 22.64 37.40
CA LYS A 207 -31.60 23.85 38.07
C LYS A 207 -32.65 24.56 37.24
N THR A 208 -32.52 24.54 35.95
CA THR A 208 -33.39 25.19 34.97
C THR A 208 -33.56 24.32 33.74
N ALA A 209 -34.70 24.50 33.04
CA ALA A 209 -34.89 23.82 31.75
C ALA A 209 -33.84 24.31 30.74
N ILE A 210 -33.25 23.34 29.99
CA ILE A 210 -32.27 23.60 28.96
C ILE A 210 -32.99 23.38 27.62
N THR A 211 -33.16 24.46 26.86
CA THR A 211 -33.94 24.44 25.61
C THR A 211 -33.13 24.86 24.39
N ASP A 212 -31.85 25.17 24.59
CA ASP A 212 -30.93 25.63 23.52
C ASP A 212 -30.26 24.48 22.74
N GLY A 213 -30.54 23.24 23.12
CA GLY A 213 -29.99 22.05 22.44
C GLY A 213 -28.51 21.80 22.73
N ASN A 214 -27.96 22.40 23.80
CA ASN A 214 -26.57 22.18 24.21
C ASN A 214 -26.53 21.60 25.62
N ALA A 215 -25.50 20.78 25.88
CA ALA A 215 -25.17 20.30 27.22
C ALA A 215 -23.66 20.36 27.43
N VAL A 216 -23.23 20.29 28.70
CA VAL A 216 -21.82 20.27 29.06
C VAL A 216 -21.57 19.10 30.01
N ILE A 217 -20.59 18.26 29.67
CA ILE A 217 -20.10 17.22 30.57
C ILE A 217 -19.00 17.84 31.42
N GLU A 218 -19.27 17.97 32.71
CA GLU A 218 -18.37 18.52 33.70
C GLU A 218 -17.77 17.37 34.56
N GLY A 219 -16.49 17.50 34.93
CA GLY A 219 -15.81 16.52 35.78
C GLY A 219 -14.36 16.92 36.04
N SER A 220 -13.65 16.13 36.80
CA SER A 220 -12.21 16.34 37.03
C SER A 220 -11.36 15.78 35.89
N PHE A 221 -11.50 16.30 34.70
CA PHE A 221 -10.85 15.85 33.51
C PHE A 221 -9.52 16.57 33.23
N THR A 222 -8.59 15.85 32.60
CA THR A 222 -7.42 16.46 31.94
C THR A 222 -7.77 16.87 30.50
N GLN A 223 -6.90 17.66 29.87
CA GLN A 223 -7.08 18.05 28.46
C GLN A 223 -7.15 16.83 27.54
N ASP A 224 -6.30 15.84 27.77
CA ASP A 224 -6.24 14.63 26.93
C ASP A 224 -7.51 13.81 27.09
N GLN A 225 -8.04 13.67 28.32
CA GLN A 225 -9.29 12.96 28.60
C GLN A 225 -10.50 13.58 27.91
N VAL A 226 -10.67 14.92 27.94
CA VAL A 226 -11.80 15.56 27.26
C VAL A 226 -11.67 15.46 25.76
N THR A 227 -10.44 15.48 25.24
CA THR A 227 -10.20 15.29 23.80
C THR A 227 -10.54 13.87 23.35
N ALA A 228 -10.10 12.86 24.11
CA ALA A 228 -10.43 11.46 23.84
C ALA A 228 -11.93 11.20 23.94
N LEU A 229 -12.58 11.70 25.00
CA LEU A 229 -14.02 11.56 25.19
C LEU A 229 -14.84 12.24 24.08
N ALA A 230 -14.45 13.44 23.67
CA ALA A 230 -15.10 14.13 22.55
C ALA A 230 -14.96 13.37 21.23
N ASN A 231 -13.78 12.79 20.98
CA ASN A 231 -13.54 11.96 19.79
C ASN A 231 -14.37 10.66 19.82
N GLN A 232 -14.46 9.98 20.97
CA GLN A 232 -15.28 8.78 21.13
C GLN A 232 -16.77 9.09 20.85
N ILE A 233 -17.28 10.18 21.41
CA ILE A 233 -18.68 10.59 21.19
C ILE A 233 -18.93 10.94 19.72
N ASN A 234 -18.04 11.70 19.09
CA ASN A 234 -18.17 12.08 17.67
C ASN A 234 -18.08 10.89 16.71
N SER A 235 -17.30 9.87 17.06
CA SER A 235 -17.17 8.63 16.24
C SER A 235 -18.40 7.74 16.34
N GLY A 236 -19.28 7.99 17.31
CA GLY A 236 -20.47 7.20 17.54
C GLY A 236 -20.21 5.88 18.28
N SER A 237 -21.30 5.20 18.61
CA SER A 237 -21.26 3.88 19.25
C SER A 237 -21.02 2.77 18.25
N LEU A 238 -20.31 1.72 18.67
CA LEU A 238 -20.23 0.49 17.89
C LEU A 238 -21.59 -0.23 17.94
N PRO A 239 -22.01 -0.85 16.81
CA PRO A 239 -23.29 -1.56 16.75
C PRO A 239 -23.33 -2.82 17.63
N PHE A 240 -22.17 -3.27 18.10
CA PHE A 240 -22.00 -4.39 19.03
C PHE A 240 -20.64 -4.29 19.73
N ALA A 241 -20.50 -4.98 20.86
CA ALA A 241 -19.22 -5.03 21.57
C ALA A 241 -18.18 -5.82 20.76
N LEU A 242 -16.97 -5.26 20.66
CA LEU A 242 -15.83 -5.90 20.02
C LEU A 242 -14.89 -6.50 21.07
N SER A 243 -14.31 -7.64 20.74
CA SER A 243 -13.21 -8.24 21.49
C SER A 243 -11.97 -8.34 20.58
N ALA A 244 -10.80 -8.00 21.12
CA ALA A 244 -9.54 -8.21 20.40
C ALA A 244 -9.14 -9.69 20.53
N GLU A 245 -9.29 -10.46 19.45
CA GLU A 245 -8.91 -11.88 19.40
C GLU A 245 -7.40 -12.06 19.43
N SER A 246 -6.70 -11.25 18.65
CA SER A 246 -5.25 -11.29 18.56
C SER A 246 -4.69 -9.93 18.22
N PHE A 247 -3.52 -9.63 18.75
CA PHE A 247 -2.77 -8.46 18.31
C PHE A 247 -1.27 -8.77 18.23
N SER A 248 -0.60 -8.06 17.34
CA SER A 248 0.85 -8.09 17.13
C SER A 248 1.38 -6.68 17.06
N THR A 249 2.55 -6.45 17.63
CA THR A 249 3.15 -5.12 17.66
C THR A 249 4.59 -5.16 17.16
N ILE A 250 4.97 -4.13 16.42
CA ILE A 250 6.32 -3.96 15.90
C ILE A 250 6.87 -2.63 16.37
N SER A 251 8.05 -2.69 17.00
CA SER A 251 8.76 -1.48 17.44
C SER A 251 9.25 -0.65 16.25
N PRO A 252 9.07 0.69 16.24
CA PRO A 252 9.53 1.57 15.16
C PRO A 252 11.03 1.48 14.90
N THR A 253 11.83 1.29 15.94
CA THR A 253 13.30 1.19 15.80
C THR A 253 13.76 -0.04 15.05
N LEU A 254 13.03 -1.16 15.19
CA LEU A 254 13.33 -2.40 14.47
C LEU A 254 12.96 -2.26 13.00
N GLY A 255 11.80 -1.70 12.71
CA GLY A 255 11.31 -1.48 11.35
C GLY A 255 12.21 -0.54 10.54
N ALA A 256 12.58 0.62 11.09
CA ALA A 256 13.47 1.59 10.44
C ALA A 256 14.83 0.99 10.07
N LYS A 257 15.45 0.23 10.98
CA LYS A 257 16.71 -0.48 10.68
C LYS A 257 16.55 -1.51 9.57
N SER A 258 15.41 -2.20 9.52
CA SER A 258 15.12 -3.17 8.48
C SER A 258 14.96 -2.48 7.11
N LEU A 259 14.33 -1.31 7.06
CA LEU A 259 14.21 -0.50 5.85
C LEU A 259 15.60 -0.11 5.30
N ASP A 260 16.48 0.43 6.15
CA ASP A 260 17.83 0.85 5.75
C ASP A 260 18.62 -0.31 5.14
N VAL A 261 18.56 -1.48 5.79
CA VAL A 261 19.24 -2.70 5.30
C VAL A 261 18.64 -3.15 3.96
N MET A 262 17.33 -3.14 3.80
CA MET A 262 16.66 -3.55 2.56
C MET A 262 16.93 -2.58 1.40
N VAL A 263 16.92 -1.28 1.64
CA VAL A 263 17.28 -0.26 0.65
C VAL A 263 18.72 -0.42 0.22
N LEU A 264 19.64 -0.60 1.16
CA LEU A 264 21.05 -0.85 0.87
C LEU A 264 21.25 -2.12 0.04
N ALA A 265 20.55 -3.21 0.41
CA ALA A 265 20.58 -4.47 -0.34
C ALA A 265 20.07 -4.27 -1.78
N GLY A 266 18.99 -3.49 -1.97
CA GLY A 266 18.47 -3.14 -3.29
C GLY A 266 19.45 -2.36 -4.15
N ILE A 267 20.15 -1.37 -3.56
CA ILE A 267 21.19 -0.59 -4.24
C ILE A 267 22.36 -1.49 -4.64
N ILE A 268 22.83 -2.36 -3.75
CA ILE A 268 23.91 -3.31 -4.03
C ILE A 268 23.49 -4.28 -5.14
N ALA A 269 22.29 -4.84 -5.08
CA ALA A 269 21.76 -5.73 -6.12
C ALA A 269 21.71 -5.01 -7.47
N PHE A 270 21.17 -3.79 -7.52
CA PHE A 270 21.12 -2.99 -8.74
C PHE A 270 22.51 -2.70 -9.31
N ALA A 271 23.46 -2.28 -8.46
CA ALA A 271 24.84 -1.98 -8.86
C ALA A 271 25.56 -3.22 -9.42
N PHE A 272 25.38 -4.37 -8.77
CA PHE A 272 25.95 -5.64 -9.22
C PHE A 272 25.41 -6.05 -10.59
N VAL A 273 24.08 -5.99 -10.75
CA VAL A 273 23.40 -6.29 -12.01
C VAL A 273 23.83 -5.31 -13.12
N ALA A 274 23.89 -4.02 -12.82
CA ALA A 274 24.34 -2.99 -13.76
C ALA A 274 25.77 -3.24 -14.23
N LEU A 275 26.69 -3.54 -13.31
CA LEU A 275 28.07 -3.88 -13.63
C LEU A 275 28.16 -5.11 -14.54
N LEU A 276 27.45 -6.20 -14.17
CA LEU A 276 27.40 -7.42 -14.97
C LEU A 276 26.90 -7.15 -16.39
N MET A 277 25.80 -6.39 -16.52
CA MET A 277 25.22 -6.06 -17.82
C MET A 277 26.16 -5.22 -18.70
N ILE A 278 26.82 -4.20 -18.13
CA ILE A 278 27.76 -3.33 -18.86
C ILE A 278 28.97 -4.15 -19.32
N VAL A 279 29.57 -4.94 -18.43
CA VAL A 279 30.77 -5.73 -18.74
C VAL A 279 30.47 -6.81 -19.78
N ARG A 280 29.35 -7.54 -19.62
CA ARG A 280 29.02 -8.70 -20.47
C ARG A 280 28.43 -8.31 -21.83
N TYR A 281 27.57 -7.28 -21.87
CA TYR A 281 26.79 -6.91 -23.05
C TYR A 281 27.15 -5.54 -23.63
N ARG A 282 28.09 -4.82 -23.05
CA ARG A 282 28.60 -3.53 -23.53
C ARG A 282 27.48 -2.53 -23.81
N LEU A 283 27.29 -2.09 -25.05
CA LEU A 283 26.29 -1.07 -25.43
C LEU A 283 24.83 -1.52 -25.17
N PRO A 284 24.38 -2.70 -25.59
CA PRO A 284 23.08 -3.22 -25.16
C PRO A 284 22.93 -3.28 -23.64
N GLY A 285 24.01 -3.60 -22.92
CA GLY A 285 24.01 -3.63 -21.46
C GLY A 285 23.83 -2.24 -20.84
N THR A 286 24.50 -1.21 -21.33
CA THR A 286 24.31 0.18 -20.82
C THR A 286 22.89 0.69 -21.07
N ILE A 287 22.32 0.38 -22.23
CA ILE A 287 20.93 0.73 -22.55
C ILE A 287 19.96 -0.04 -21.62
N ALA A 288 20.23 -1.30 -21.37
CA ALA A 288 19.43 -2.12 -20.46
C ALA A 288 19.45 -1.58 -19.03
N VAL A 289 20.59 -1.08 -18.52
CA VAL A 289 20.69 -0.45 -17.20
C VAL A 289 19.84 0.82 -17.11
N ILE A 290 19.83 1.67 -18.14
CA ILE A 290 18.97 2.85 -18.17
C ILE A 290 17.47 2.45 -18.14
N SER A 291 17.09 1.43 -18.91
CA SER A 291 15.73 0.91 -18.91
C SER A 291 15.35 0.29 -17.55
N LEU A 292 16.27 -0.48 -16.96
CA LEU A 292 16.06 -1.09 -15.64
C LEU A 292 15.87 -0.04 -14.55
N PHE A 293 16.68 1.03 -14.57
CA PHE A 293 16.50 2.17 -13.67
C PHE A 293 15.11 2.79 -13.83
N GLY A 294 14.67 3.03 -15.07
CA GLY A 294 13.31 3.52 -15.34
C GLY A 294 12.22 2.57 -14.84
N GLN A 295 12.41 1.24 -14.97
CA GLN A 295 11.48 0.24 -14.45
C GLN A 295 11.36 0.29 -12.93
N VAL A 296 12.49 0.33 -12.20
CA VAL A 296 12.50 0.40 -10.73
C VAL A 296 11.79 1.66 -10.25
N VAL A 297 12.13 2.82 -10.83
CA VAL A 297 11.48 4.08 -10.46
C VAL A 297 9.99 4.08 -10.82
N ALA A 298 9.61 3.47 -11.94
CA ALA A 298 8.20 3.34 -12.29
C ALA A 298 7.44 2.42 -11.32
N THR A 299 8.09 1.36 -10.80
CA THR A 299 7.49 0.53 -9.75
C THR A 299 7.26 1.34 -8.48
N LEU A 300 8.23 2.16 -8.06
CA LEU A 300 8.06 3.07 -6.92
C LEU A 300 6.95 4.10 -7.17
N ALA A 301 6.82 4.63 -8.41
CA ALA A 301 5.75 5.54 -8.80
C ALA A 301 4.36 4.89 -8.69
N PHE A 302 4.21 3.61 -9.03
CA PHE A 302 2.95 2.89 -8.80
C PHE A 302 2.64 2.71 -7.32
N VAL A 303 3.65 2.40 -6.51
CA VAL A 303 3.51 2.25 -5.06
C VAL A 303 3.13 3.57 -4.39
N SER A 304 3.78 4.69 -4.77
CA SER A 304 3.48 6.01 -4.20
C SER A 304 2.11 6.57 -4.60
N GLY A 305 1.46 6.00 -5.64
CA GLY A 305 0.22 6.55 -6.19
C GLY A 305 0.47 7.78 -7.08
N TYR A 306 1.63 7.87 -7.74
CA TYR A 306 1.97 8.87 -8.75
C TYR A 306 0.89 9.00 -9.84
N PHE A 307 0.33 7.86 -10.25
CA PHE A 307 -0.79 7.81 -11.18
C PHE A 307 -2.09 7.92 -10.39
N THR A 308 -2.78 9.04 -10.46
CA THR A 308 -4.02 9.33 -9.73
C THR A 308 -5.16 8.32 -9.98
N VAL A 309 -5.09 7.58 -11.10
CA VAL A 309 -6.05 6.52 -11.46
C VAL A 309 -5.89 5.28 -10.59
N PHE A 310 -4.68 5.05 -10.06
CA PHE A 310 -4.37 3.90 -9.21
C PHE A 310 -4.10 4.41 -7.79
N ASN A 311 -4.89 3.95 -6.84
CA ASN A 311 -4.57 4.16 -5.43
C ASN A 311 -3.23 3.49 -5.14
N GLY A 312 -2.27 4.24 -4.57
CA GLY A 312 -0.99 3.70 -4.15
C GLY A 312 -1.18 2.51 -3.19
N SER A 313 -0.19 1.67 -3.10
CA SER A 313 -0.18 0.53 -2.16
C SER A 313 0.77 0.83 -1.01
N THR A 314 0.46 0.32 0.17
CA THR A 314 1.36 0.38 1.32
C THR A 314 2.59 -0.51 1.06
N LEU A 315 3.78 0.07 1.19
CA LEU A 315 5.05 -0.63 0.97
C LEU A 315 5.50 -1.31 2.26
N THR A 316 5.66 -2.61 2.18
CA THR A 316 6.11 -3.47 3.28
C THR A 316 7.50 -4.05 3.03
N LEU A 317 8.15 -4.67 4.02
CA LEU A 317 9.44 -5.33 3.82
C LEU A 317 9.39 -6.41 2.72
N PRO A 318 8.38 -7.30 2.66
CA PRO A 318 8.20 -8.19 1.51
C PRO A 318 7.95 -7.43 0.20
N GLY A 319 7.23 -6.29 0.23
CA GLY A 319 7.04 -5.44 -0.95
C GLY A 319 8.36 -4.91 -1.52
N ILE A 320 9.30 -4.49 -0.66
CA ILE A 320 10.67 -4.10 -1.09
C ILE A 320 11.40 -5.30 -1.68
N ALA A 321 11.29 -6.49 -1.07
CA ALA A 321 11.86 -7.71 -1.63
C ALA A 321 11.30 -8.02 -3.03
N GLY A 322 10.01 -7.76 -3.27
CA GLY A 322 9.37 -7.84 -4.58
C GLY A 322 9.99 -6.88 -5.62
N ILE A 323 10.32 -5.65 -5.23
CA ILE A 323 11.04 -4.70 -6.08
C ILE A 323 12.43 -5.22 -6.41
N ILE A 324 13.19 -5.72 -5.42
CA ILE A 324 14.53 -6.30 -5.62
C ILE A 324 14.48 -7.50 -6.57
N LEU A 325 13.49 -8.38 -6.39
CA LEU A 325 13.26 -9.51 -7.30
C LEU A 325 12.92 -9.01 -8.70
N GLY A 326 12.12 -7.94 -8.81
CA GLY A 326 11.79 -7.25 -10.06
C GLY A 326 13.01 -6.73 -10.82
N ILE A 327 14.08 -6.31 -10.11
CA ILE A 327 15.37 -5.94 -10.73
C ILE A 327 15.97 -7.15 -11.46
N GLY A 328 16.01 -8.32 -10.82
CA GLY A 328 16.50 -9.56 -11.43
C GLY A 328 15.73 -9.93 -12.69
N MET A 329 14.40 -9.96 -12.61
CA MET A 329 13.52 -10.30 -13.74
C MET A 329 13.56 -9.26 -14.87
N GLY A 330 13.75 -7.97 -14.53
CA GLY A 330 13.89 -6.89 -15.51
C GLY A 330 15.12 -7.04 -16.40
N VAL A 331 16.14 -7.74 -15.90
CA VAL A 331 17.36 -8.03 -16.65
C VAL A 331 17.17 -9.16 -17.65
N ASP A 332 16.39 -10.19 -17.31
CA ASP A 332 16.25 -11.40 -18.13
C ASP A 332 15.78 -11.08 -19.56
N ALA A 333 14.79 -10.20 -19.72
CA ALA A 333 14.32 -9.76 -21.03
C ALA A 333 15.43 -9.11 -21.87
N ASN A 334 16.29 -8.32 -21.24
CA ASN A 334 17.41 -7.64 -21.87
C ASN A 334 18.56 -8.61 -22.21
N VAL A 335 18.84 -9.58 -21.33
CA VAL A 335 19.84 -10.64 -21.55
C VAL A 335 19.45 -11.52 -22.74
N ILE A 336 18.21 -12.03 -22.74
CA ILE A 336 17.69 -12.85 -23.85
C ILE A 336 17.82 -12.12 -25.17
N THR A 337 17.37 -10.84 -25.19
CA THR A 337 17.44 -10.03 -26.40
C THR A 337 18.88 -9.77 -26.86
N ALA A 338 19.78 -9.44 -25.93
CA ALA A 338 21.19 -9.18 -26.24
C ALA A 338 21.92 -10.42 -26.75
N GLU A 339 21.69 -11.62 -26.13
CA GLU A 339 22.29 -12.86 -26.62
C GLU A 339 21.73 -13.25 -27.99
N ARG A 340 20.43 -13.05 -28.28
CA ARG A 340 19.87 -13.28 -29.62
C ARG A 340 20.44 -12.33 -30.65
N ILE A 341 20.64 -11.04 -30.31
CA ILE A 341 21.31 -10.09 -31.25
C ILE A 341 22.74 -10.56 -31.53
N LYS A 342 23.48 -10.99 -30.52
CA LYS A 342 24.85 -11.47 -30.66
C LYS A 342 24.92 -12.77 -31.51
N GLU A 343 24.00 -13.71 -31.30
CA GLU A 343 23.87 -14.94 -32.08
C GLU A 343 23.62 -14.62 -33.56
N GLU A 344 22.68 -13.71 -33.84
CA GLU A 344 22.34 -13.28 -35.20
C GLU A 344 23.48 -12.52 -35.91
N LEU A 345 24.26 -11.74 -35.16
CA LEU A 345 25.51 -11.15 -35.68
C LEU A 345 26.56 -12.20 -35.98
N GLY A 346 26.67 -13.23 -35.15
CA GLY A 346 27.57 -14.39 -35.38
C GLY A 346 27.18 -15.20 -36.63
N ASN A 347 25.90 -15.23 -36.98
CA ASN A 347 25.37 -15.86 -38.20
C ASN A 347 25.54 -14.97 -39.44
N GLY A 348 26.24 -13.83 -39.34
CA GLY A 348 26.58 -12.97 -40.48
C GLY A 348 25.48 -12.00 -40.92
N LYS A 349 24.41 -11.82 -40.15
CA LYS A 349 23.40 -10.80 -40.43
C LYS A 349 23.95 -9.37 -40.23
N THR A 350 23.42 -8.44 -40.98
CA THR A 350 23.71 -7.00 -40.77
C THR A 350 23.23 -6.57 -39.37
N LEU A 351 23.84 -5.53 -38.78
CA LEU A 351 23.50 -5.04 -37.46
C LEU A 351 21.99 -4.76 -37.32
N ASP A 352 21.40 -4.06 -38.30
CA ASP A 352 19.96 -3.73 -38.27
C ASP A 352 19.09 -5.02 -38.40
N GLY A 353 19.54 -6.00 -39.21
CA GLY A 353 18.89 -7.30 -39.33
C GLY A 353 18.97 -8.15 -38.08
N ALA A 354 20.15 -8.18 -37.45
CA ALA A 354 20.39 -8.90 -36.21
C ALA A 354 19.53 -8.32 -35.04
N ILE A 355 19.46 -6.98 -34.93
CA ILE A 355 18.60 -6.31 -33.93
C ILE A 355 17.12 -6.65 -34.18
N ALA A 356 16.65 -6.59 -35.43
CA ALA A 356 15.25 -6.89 -35.77
C ALA A 356 14.89 -8.35 -35.46
N SER A 357 15.76 -9.31 -35.83
CA SER A 357 15.59 -10.74 -35.56
C SER A 357 15.68 -11.03 -34.04
N GLY A 358 16.67 -10.48 -33.35
CA GLY A 358 16.89 -10.70 -31.92
C GLY A 358 15.67 -10.33 -31.09
N PHE A 359 15.07 -9.16 -31.34
CA PHE A 359 13.82 -8.76 -30.67
C PHE A 359 12.62 -9.65 -31.04
N LYS A 360 12.54 -10.11 -32.28
CA LYS A 360 11.43 -10.97 -32.72
C LYS A 360 11.52 -12.36 -32.06
N MET A 361 12.72 -12.94 -32.04
CA MET A 361 12.94 -14.28 -31.49
C MET A 361 13.02 -14.30 -29.96
N GLY A 362 13.42 -13.19 -29.34
CA GLY A 362 13.48 -13.05 -27.89
C GLY A 362 12.11 -12.83 -27.24
N LEU A 363 11.11 -12.35 -28.00
CA LEU A 363 9.81 -11.94 -27.41
C LEU A 363 9.04 -13.13 -26.83
N THR A 364 8.97 -14.26 -27.51
CA THR A 364 8.22 -15.45 -27.04
C THR A 364 8.74 -15.97 -25.72
N PRO A 365 10.04 -16.28 -25.54
CA PRO A 365 10.57 -16.72 -24.25
C PRO A 365 10.36 -15.71 -23.12
N ILE A 366 10.41 -14.39 -23.44
CA ILE A 366 10.18 -13.35 -22.44
C ILE A 366 8.73 -13.37 -21.97
N ILE A 367 7.76 -13.52 -22.89
CA ILE A 367 6.35 -13.61 -22.52
C ILE A 367 6.10 -14.87 -21.70
N ASP A 368 6.55 -16.03 -22.17
CA ASP A 368 6.32 -17.32 -21.52
C ASP A 368 6.87 -17.34 -20.08
N GLY A 369 8.09 -16.81 -19.88
CA GLY A 369 8.68 -16.71 -18.55
C GLY A 369 7.93 -15.77 -17.61
N ASN A 370 7.47 -14.62 -18.12
CA ASN A 370 6.79 -13.63 -17.30
C ASN A 370 5.32 -13.98 -17.00
N VAL A 371 4.63 -14.75 -17.86
CA VAL A 371 3.23 -15.18 -17.61
C VAL A 371 3.13 -15.98 -16.31
N THR A 372 4.09 -16.86 -16.04
CA THR A 372 4.10 -17.64 -14.79
C THR A 372 4.17 -16.73 -13.57
N ILE A 373 4.99 -15.68 -13.62
CA ILE A 373 5.15 -14.73 -12.51
C ILE A 373 3.88 -13.89 -12.33
N VAL A 374 3.24 -13.46 -13.43
CA VAL A 374 1.97 -12.75 -13.38
C VAL A 374 0.89 -13.60 -12.70
N ILE A 375 0.83 -14.90 -13.01
CA ILE A 375 -0.11 -15.81 -12.36
C ILE A 375 0.17 -15.89 -10.86
N VAL A 376 1.43 -16.10 -10.46
CA VAL A 376 1.81 -16.16 -9.03
C VAL A 376 1.49 -14.85 -8.31
N ALA A 377 1.84 -13.70 -8.89
CA ALA A 377 1.56 -12.40 -8.30
C ALA A 377 0.05 -12.14 -8.15
N ALA A 378 -0.74 -12.50 -9.18
CA ALA A 378 -2.19 -12.39 -9.14
C ALA A 378 -2.82 -13.30 -8.07
N LEU A 379 -2.31 -14.53 -7.92
CA LEU A 379 -2.74 -15.44 -6.86
C LEU A 379 -2.41 -14.89 -5.46
N LEU A 380 -1.21 -14.34 -5.27
CA LEU A 380 -0.83 -13.73 -4.00
C LEU A 380 -1.72 -12.53 -3.66
N MET A 381 -2.01 -11.68 -4.65
CA MET A 381 -2.91 -10.53 -4.46
C MET A 381 -4.36 -10.96 -4.21
N GLY A 382 -4.82 -12.02 -4.84
CA GLY A 382 -6.19 -12.53 -4.68
C GLY A 382 -6.40 -13.31 -3.39
N ALA A 383 -5.37 -14.05 -2.92
CA ALA A 383 -5.46 -14.85 -1.71
C ALA A 383 -5.26 -14.03 -0.42
N PHE A 384 -4.46 -12.95 -0.48
CA PHE A 384 -4.03 -12.17 0.69
C PHE A 384 -4.43 -10.69 0.63
N GLY A 385 -5.18 -10.30 -0.38
CA GLY A 385 -5.66 -8.93 -0.55
C GLY A 385 -7.08 -8.72 0.01
N PRO A 386 -7.55 -7.47 -0.02
CA PRO A 386 -8.90 -7.14 0.38
C PRO A 386 -9.92 -7.88 -0.51
N THR A 387 -10.97 -8.40 0.13
CA THR A 387 -12.00 -9.23 -0.55
C THR A 387 -12.84 -8.42 -1.55
N ASP A 388 -12.99 -7.13 -1.31
CA ASP A 388 -13.68 -6.16 -2.18
C ASP A 388 -12.83 -5.70 -3.38
N GLY A 389 -11.52 -5.93 -3.36
CA GLY A 389 -10.60 -5.64 -4.44
C GLY A 389 -10.86 -6.49 -5.69
N PHE A 390 -10.44 -6.00 -6.86
CA PHE A 390 -10.58 -6.71 -8.15
C PHE A 390 -10.05 -8.15 -8.09
N TRP A 391 -8.84 -8.33 -7.58
CA TRP A 391 -8.21 -9.65 -7.49
C TRP A 391 -8.87 -10.54 -6.44
N GLY A 392 -9.32 -9.96 -5.31
CA GLY A 392 -10.11 -10.66 -4.31
C GLY A 392 -11.38 -11.23 -4.92
N LYS A 393 -12.17 -10.42 -5.63
CA LYS A 393 -13.41 -10.86 -6.30
C LYS A 393 -13.19 -11.97 -7.33
N VAL A 394 -12.09 -11.92 -8.09
CA VAL A 394 -11.77 -12.94 -9.10
C VAL A 394 -11.37 -14.27 -8.47
N PHE A 395 -10.59 -14.24 -7.40
CA PHE A 395 -10.02 -15.45 -6.80
C PHE A 395 -10.76 -15.93 -5.54
N ASN A 396 -11.63 -15.12 -4.94
CA ASN A 396 -12.43 -15.50 -3.77
C ASN A 396 -13.17 -16.84 -3.95
N PRO A 397 -13.82 -17.15 -5.10
CA PRO A 397 -14.46 -18.44 -5.30
C PRO A 397 -13.52 -19.65 -5.18
N ILE A 398 -12.22 -19.45 -5.47
CA ILE A 398 -11.19 -20.51 -5.40
C ILE A 398 -10.65 -20.65 -3.98
N PHE A 399 -10.42 -19.51 -3.30
CA PHE A 399 -9.81 -19.48 -1.98
C PHE A 399 -10.81 -19.47 -0.82
N PHE A 400 -12.10 -19.36 -1.10
CA PHE A 400 -13.18 -19.38 -0.11
C PHE A 400 -13.05 -20.53 0.90
N MET A 401 -12.59 -21.71 0.45
CA MET A 401 -12.42 -22.89 1.29
C MET A 401 -11.31 -22.73 2.36
N PHE A 402 -10.33 -21.86 2.13
CA PHE A 402 -9.22 -21.60 3.08
C PHE A 402 -9.52 -20.41 4.00
N GLY A 403 -10.58 -19.68 3.75
CA GLY A 403 -10.92 -18.40 4.39
C GLY A 403 -9.97 -17.27 3.95
N PRO A 404 -10.44 -16.04 3.91
CA PRO A 404 -9.60 -14.91 3.55
C PRO A 404 -8.51 -14.73 4.60
N SER A 405 -7.26 -14.78 4.16
CA SER A 405 -6.09 -14.45 4.96
C SER A 405 -5.59 -13.08 4.49
N THR A 406 -5.96 -12.03 5.20
CA THR A 406 -5.52 -10.68 4.86
C THR A 406 -4.13 -10.41 5.44
N ALA A 407 -3.10 -10.90 4.78
CA ALA A 407 -1.73 -10.52 5.10
C ALA A 407 -1.29 -9.38 4.18
N GLY A 408 -1.49 -8.12 4.58
CA GLY A 408 -1.14 -6.93 3.79
C GLY A 408 0.31 -6.93 3.30
N SER A 409 1.22 -7.53 4.06
CA SER A 409 2.61 -7.70 3.67
C SER A 409 2.79 -8.61 2.44
N ILE A 410 2.03 -9.70 2.34
CA ILE A 410 2.06 -10.63 1.20
C ILE A 410 1.35 -10.00 -0.01
N TYR A 411 0.26 -9.27 0.22
CA TYR A 411 -0.40 -8.49 -0.83
C TYR A 411 0.55 -7.46 -1.45
N SER A 412 1.26 -6.69 -0.61
CA SER A 412 2.26 -5.72 -1.06
C SER A 412 3.36 -6.36 -1.90
N PHE A 413 3.85 -7.55 -1.51
CA PHE A 413 4.79 -8.33 -2.31
C PHE A 413 4.20 -8.71 -3.67
N GLY A 414 2.99 -9.25 -3.71
CA GLY A 414 2.28 -9.58 -4.96
C GLY A 414 2.09 -8.36 -5.86
N PHE A 415 1.70 -7.22 -5.29
CA PHE A 415 1.49 -5.97 -6.00
C PHE A 415 2.79 -5.44 -6.64
N THR A 416 3.88 -5.37 -5.88
CA THR A 416 5.18 -4.89 -6.39
C THR A 416 5.75 -5.85 -7.44
N LEU A 417 5.56 -7.15 -7.26
CA LEU A 417 5.96 -8.17 -8.22
C LEU A 417 5.19 -8.04 -9.54
N LEU A 418 3.86 -7.97 -9.49
CA LEU A 418 3.00 -7.79 -10.65
C LEU A 418 3.36 -6.52 -11.42
N THR A 419 3.45 -5.40 -10.70
CA THR A 419 3.80 -4.10 -11.27
C THR A 419 5.17 -4.14 -11.93
N SER A 420 6.18 -4.73 -11.28
CA SER A 420 7.54 -4.86 -11.83
C SER A 420 7.55 -5.67 -13.12
N VAL A 421 6.79 -6.76 -13.20
CA VAL A 421 6.71 -7.60 -14.41
C VAL A 421 6.01 -6.87 -15.55
N LEU A 422 4.90 -6.18 -15.28
CA LEU A 422 4.21 -5.39 -16.29
C LEU A 422 5.08 -4.26 -16.84
N LEU A 423 5.79 -3.57 -15.94
CA LEU A 423 6.72 -2.50 -16.32
C LEU A 423 7.97 -3.03 -17.05
N ASN A 424 8.37 -4.28 -16.83
CA ASN A 424 9.42 -4.92 -17.60
C ASN A 424 9.08 -4.99 -19.10
N PHE A 425 7.83 -5.23 -19.48
CA PHE A 425 7.43 -5.16 -20.89
C PHE A 425 7.58 -3.74 -21.45
N VAL A 426 7.24 -2.71 -20.67
CA VAL A 426 7.35 -1.31 -21.10
C VAL A 426 8.80 -0.88 -21.20
N PHE A 427 9.58 -1.06 -20.16
CA PHE A 427 10.98 -0.59 -20.09
C PHE A 427 11.96 -1.60 -20.68
N GLY A 428 11.90 -2.87 -20.22
CA GLY A 428 12.84 -3.91 -20.63
C GLY A 428 12.70 -4.33 -22.09
N VAL A 429 11.48 -4.36 -22.62
CA VAL A 429 11.26 -4.78 -24.02
C VAL A 429 11.06 -3.58 -24.94
N PHE A 430 10.07 -2.73 -24.67
CA PHE A 430 9.65 -1.69 -25.60
C PHE A 430 10.64 -0.50 -25.61
N ALA A 431 10.97 0.10 -24.47
CA ALA A 431 11.90 1.23 -24.39
C ALA A 431 13.31 0.82 -24.83
N THR A 432 13.81 -0.35 -24.38
CA THR A 432 15.11 -0.89 -24.79
C THR A 432 15.16 -1.13 -26.30
N ARG A 433 14.10 -1.66 -26.90
CA ARG A 433 14.01 -1.83 -28.37
C ARG A 433 14.13 -0.51 -29.13
N ILE A 434 13.47 0.54 -28.66
CA ILE A 434 13.55 1.88 -29.28
C ILE A 434 14.96 2.43 -29.15
N MET A 435 15.56 2.33 -27.94
CA MET A 435 16.89 2.86 -27.69
C MET A 435 17.98 2.11 -28.45
N ILE A 436 17.96 0.77 -28.51
CA ILE A 436 18.94 -0.03 -29.27
C ILE A 436 18.82 0.28 -30.76
N ARG A 437 17.61 0.41 -31.30
CA ARG A 437 17.41 0.81 -32.70
C ARG A 437 17.86 2.24 -32.98
N GLY A 438 17.67 3.15 -32.04
CA GLY A 438 18.18 4.52 -32.12
C GLY A 438 19.71 4.55 -32.10
N ALA A 439 20.33 3.76 -31.19
CA ALA A 439 21.79 3.65 -31.06
C ALA A 439 22.45 3.09 -32.32
N SER A 440 21.89 2.04 -32.94
CA SER A 440 22.44 1.43 -34.17
C SER A 440 22.52 2.39 -35.35
N ARG A 441 21.81 3.54 -35.32
CA ARG A 441 21.78 4.57 -36.36
C ARG A 441 22.75 5.72 -36.12
N CYS A 442 23.24 5.87 -34.89
CA CYS A 442 24.31 6.81 -34.57
C CYS A 442 25.64 6.29 -35.13
N LYS A 443 26.37 7.12 -35.88
CA LYS A 443 27.67 6.72 -36.50
C LYS A 443 28.66 6.17 -35.43
N VAL A 444 28.68 6.75 -34.24
CA VAL A 444 29.56 6.37 -33.14
C VAL A 444 29.24 4.95 -32.62
N PHE A 445 27.94 4.58 -32.56
CA PHE A 445 27.47 3.31 -31.98
C PHE A 445 27.19 2.22 -33.02
N ARG A 446 27.48 2.44 -34.30
CA ARG A 446 27.21 1.51 -35.39
C ARG A 446 28.24 0.38 -35.52
N ASN A 447 29.17 0.27 -34.58
CA ASN A 447 30.18 -0.78 -34.61
C ASN A 447 29.60 -2.12 -34.07
N PRO A 448 29.57 -3.21 -34.86
CA PRO A 448 29.05 -4.51 -34.45
C PRO A 448 29.72 -5.09 -33.19
N VAL A 449 31.00 -4.73 -32.96
CA VAL A 449 31.76 -5.17 -31.79
C VAL A 449 31.14 -4.68 -30.49
N LEU A 450 30.48 -3.51 -30.48
CA LEU A 450 29.78 -2.98 -29.32
C LEU A 450 28.52 -3.82 -28.96
N TYR A 451 28.00 -4.58 -29.91
CA TYR A 451 26.86 -5.46 -29.74
C TYR A 451 27.27 -6.95 -29.57
N GLY A 452 28.57 -7.21 -29.37
CA GLY A 452 29.09 -8.57 -29.18
C GLY A 452 29.45 -9.30 -30.48
N GLY A 453 29.43 -8.62 -31.64
CA GLY A 453 29.92 -9.16 -32.91
C GLY A 453 31.45 -9.26 -32.95
N SER A 454 31.99 -10.18 -33.79
CA SER A 454 33.43 -10.30 -34.07
C SER A 454 33.90 -9.22 -35.02
N LYS A 455 35.16 -8.75 -34.87
CA LYS A 455 35.80 -7.82 -35.80
C LYS A 455 35.97 -8.38 -37.23
N ASP A 456 36.11 -9.69 -37.37
CA ASP A 456 36.52 -10.34 -38.60
C ASP A 456 35.40 -11.09 -39.33
N GLY A 457 34.13 -10.98 -38.93
CA GLY A 457 33.00 -11.67 -39.56
C GLY A 457 33.09 -13.21 -39.58
N LYS A 458 34.13 -13.80 -38.99
CA LYS A 458 34.34 -15.22 -38.93
C LYS A 458 33.60 -15.84 -37.75
N LYS A 459 32.86 -16.91 -38.01
CA LYS A 459 32.11 -17.70 -37.04
C LYS A 459 33.01 -18.10 -35.85
N THR A 460 32.81 -17.48 -34.71
CA THR A 460 33.42 -17.94 -33.44
C THR A 460 32.31 -18.37 -32.48
N TYR A 461 31.43 -19.26 -32.93
CA TYR A 461 30.62 -20.03 -32.01
C TYR A 461 31.37 -21.33 -31.75
N LYS A 462 32.26 -21.37 -30.76
CA LYS A 462 32.64 -22.63 -30.10
C LYS A 462 31.45 -22.98 -29.20
N CYS A 463 30.66 -23.98 -29.62
CA CYS A 463 29.78 -24.66 -28.66
C CYS A 463 30.64 -25.06 -27.45
N PRO A 464 30.25 -24.70 -26.23
CA PRO A 464 30.93 -25.24 -25.06
C PRO A 464 30.80 -26.76 -25.15
N ASN A 465 31.93 -27.45 -25.15
CA ASN A 465 31.98 -28.90 -24.99
C ASN A 465 31.54 -29.25 -23.58
N ILE A 466 30.24 -29.23 -23.33
CA ILE A 466 29.67 -29.72 -22.09
C ILE A 466 29.48 -31.23 -22.31
N ASN A 467 30.40 -32.00 -21.75
CA ASN A 467 30.31 -33.46 -21.70
C ASN A 467 29.21 -33.87 -20.71
N PHE A 468 27.95 -33.83 -21.13
CA PHE A 468 26.88 -34.56 -20.46
C PHE A 468 26.76 -35.94 -21.11
N ARG A 469 27.11 -36.97 -20.36
CA ARG A 469 26.98 -38.37 -20.75
C ARG A 469 25.49 -38.75 -20.81
N SER A 470 25.06 -39.29 -21.93
CA SER A 470 23.95 -40.20 -22.23
C SER A 470 22.63 -39.67 -22.83
N GLU A 471 22.14 -38.47 -22.59
CA GLU A 471 20.93 -37.99 -23.30
C GLU A 471 21.21 -37.05 -24.48
N GLU A 472 22.39 -36.47 -24.54
CA GLU A 472 22.79 -35.50 -25.58
C GLU A 472 23.10 -36.08 -26.95
N ARG A 473 23.28 -37.40 -27.09
CA ARG A 473 23.47 -38.00 -28.42
C ARG A 473 22.24 -37.85 -29.32
N ARG A 474 21.04 -37.65 -28.75
CA ARG A 474 19.81 -37.39 -29.51
C ARG A 474 19.75 -35.95 -29.99
N VAL A 475 19.99 -34.99 -29.11
CA VAL A 475 19.93 -33.54 -29.40
C VAL A 475 21.05 -33.13 -30.36
N GLY A 476 22.26 -33.68 -30.21
CA GLY A 476 23.40 -33.41 -31.11
C GLY A 476 23.19 -33.92 -32.52
N LYS A 477 22.41 -35.00 -32.72
CA LYS A 477 22.05 -35.48 -34.06
C LYS A 477 20.98 -34.65 -34.71
N GLU A 478 20.00 -34.17 -33.99
CA GLU A 478 18.95 -33.25 -34.51
C GLU A 478 19.50 -31.87 -34.91
N CYS A 479 20.50 -31.36 -34.17
CA CYS A 479 21.20 -30.14 -34.59
C CYS A 479 22.00 -30.34 -35.89
N ARG A 480 22.62 -31.53 -36.11
CA ARG A 480 23.35 -31.80 -37.35
C ARG A 480 22.44 -31.99 -38.56
N SER A 481 21.27 -32.61 -38.40
CA SER A 481 20.35 -32.88 -39.51
C SER A 481 19.53 -31.67 -39.99
N ARG A 482 19.51 -30.59 -39.24
CA ARG A 482 18.89 -29.34 -39.68
C ARG A 482 19.83 -28.36 -40.41
N TRP A 483 21.11 -28.73 -40.60
CA TRP A 483 22.14 -27.87 -41.16
C TRP A 483 22.90 -28.50 -42.33
N SER A 484 22.42 -29.64 -42.87
CA SER A 484 22.83 -30.21 -44.16
C SER A 484 21.88 -29.89 -45.28
#